data_7098da9bb094130705027b737020aee8
#
_entry.id   7098da9bb094130705027b737020aee8
#
_cell.length_a   1.000
_cell.length_b   1.000
_cell.length_c   1.000
_cell.angle_alpha   90.00
_cell.angle_beta   90.00
_cell.angle_gamma   90.00
#
_symmetry.space_group_name_H-M   'P 1'
#
loop_
_entity.id
_entity.type
_entity.pdbx_description
1 polymer ?
#
loop_
_entity_poly.entity_id
_entity_poly.type
_entity_poly.pdbx_seq_one_letter_code
_entity_poly.pdbx_strand_id
1 'polypeptide(L)'
;MKNEKKWIDKFINHLKVQRQLSPYTCKNYYKDLILFFQYCEEGDLDSWNNIDSEHIRSFSAVRFRSGINPKSIQRNLSSIRSFFNYLIKENKLKNNP
;
A
#
# COMPACT_ATOMS: atom_id res chain seq x y z
N MET A 1 5.47 -0.31 -12.52
CA MET A 1 4.89 0.87 -11.80
C MET A 1 5.84 2.07 -11.77
N LYS A 2 6.42 2.34 -12.90
CA LYS A 2 7.30 3.49 -13.03
C LYS A 2 6.52 4.77 -12.73
N ASN A 3 7.05 5.65 -11.91
CA ASN A 3 6.43 6.92 -11.49
C ASN A 3 5.25 6.77 -10.52
N GLU A 4 4.85 5.55 -10.15
CA GLU A 4 3.73 5.36 -9.23
C GLU A 4 4.17 5.34 -7.76
N LYS A 5 5.47 5.13 -7.51
CA LYS A 5 6.02 5.17 -6.15
C LYS A 5 5.88 6.55 -5.51
N LYS A 6 5.83 7.60 -6.32
CA LYS A 6 5.66 8.97 -5.81
C LYS A 6 4.39 9.12 -4.97
N TRP A 7 3.35 8.32 -5.25
CA TRP A 7 2.10 8.39 -4.48
C TRP A 7 2.29 7.86 -3.07
N ILE A 8 3.16 6.85 -2.90
CA ILE A 8 3.52 6.36 -1.56
C ILE A 8 4.23 7.47 -0.79
N ASP A 9 5.20 8.15 -1.44
CA ASP A 9 5.95 9.23 -0.80
C ASP A 9 5.02 10.38 -0.39
N LYS A 10 4.06 10.73 -1.24
CA LYS A 10 3.06 11.75 -0.93
C LYS A 10 2.19 11.34 0.25
N PHE A 11 1.76 10.06 0.28
CA PHE A 11 0.95 9.54 1.37
C PHE A 11 1.71 9.59 2.70
N ILE A 12 2.97 9.15 2.69
CA ILE A 12 3.79 9.17 3.92
C ILE A 12 3.97 10.60 4.42
N ASN A 13 4.22 11.55 3.51
CA ASN A 13 4.31 12.95 3.90
C ASN A 13 3.00 13.46 4.50
N HIS A 14 1.86 13.06 3.92
CA HIS A 14 0.54 13.38 4.46
C HIS A 14 0.39 12.88 5.89
N LEU A 15 0.83 11.64 6.16
CA LEU A 15 0.77 11.08 7.51
C LEU A 15 1.60 11.88 8.51
N LYS A 16 2.80 12.33 8.09
CA LYS A 16 3.69 13.09 8.95
C LYS A 16 3.16 14.49 9.23
N VAL A 17 2.73 15.20 8.20
CA VAL A 17 2.40 16.62 8.27
C VAL A 17 0.95 16.85 8.67
N GLN A 18 0.01 16.23 7.97
CA GLN A 18 -1.42 16.47 8.19
C GLN A 18 -1.97 15.69 9.36
N ARG A 19 -1.57 14.43 9.51
CA ARG A 19 -2.06 13.56 10.57
C ARG A 19 -1.13 13.50 11.77
N GLN A 20 0.07 14.05 11.64
CA GLN A 20 1.06 14.14 12.72
C GLN A 20 1.34 12.79 13.39
N LEU A 21 1.37 11.71 12.61
CA LEU A 21 1.69 10.39 13.13
C LEU A 21 3.17 10.31 13.48
N SER A 22 3.51 9.43 14.44
CA SER A 22 4.89 9.29 14.88
C SER A 22 5.80 8.80 13.73
N PRO A 23 7.10 9.13 13.79
CA PRO A 23 8.05 8.61 12.79
C PRO A 23 8.05 7.08 12.71
N TYR A 24 7.87 6.40 13.84
CA TYR A 24 7.82 4.95 13.90
C TYR A 24 6.63 4.41 13.08
N THR A 25 5.45 5.01 13.29
CA THR A 25 4.24 4.62 12.57
C THR A 25 4.39 4.86 11.07
N CYS A 26 4.92 6.03 10.69
CA CYS A 26 5.14 6.35 9.28
C CYS A 26 6.12 5.38 8.63
N LYS A 27 7.16 4.99 9.34
CA LYS A 27 8.14 4.02 8.84
C LYS A 27 7.49 2.67 8.57
N ASN A 28 6.61 2.23 9.47
CA ASN A 28 5.90 0.96 9.30
C ASN A 28 4.95 0.99 8.10
N TYR A 29 4.21 2.09 7.92
CA TYR A 29 3.38 2.28 6.73
C TYR A 29 4.22 2.21 5.46
N TYR A 30 5.35 2.88 5.45
CA TYR A 30 6.23 2.91 4.28
C TYR A 30 6.72 1.51 3.94
N LYS A 31 7.20 0.75 4.93
CA LYS A 31 7.67 -0.63 4.72
C LYS A 31 6.59 -1.51 4.13
N ASP A 32 5.38 -1.44 4.69
CA ASP A 32 4.25 -2.25 4.22
C ASP A 32 3.91 -1.92 2.76
N LEU A 33 3.89 -0.64 2.43
CA LEU A 33 3.52 -0.21 1.08
C LEU A 33 4.59 -0.51 0.04
N ILE A 34 5.88 -0.45 0.43
CA ILE A 34 6.96 -0.81 -0.48
C ILE A 34 6.92 -2.31 -0.80
N LEU A 35 6.60 -3.15 0.18
CA LEU A 35 6.43 -4.58 -0.07
C LEU A 35 5.34 -4.83 -1.11
N PHE A 36 4.22 -4.15 -0.98
CA PHE A 36 3.12 -4.27 -1.94
C PHE A 36 3.50 -3.70 -3.29
N PHE A 37 4.19 -2.58 -3.31
CA PHE A 37 4.67 -1.95 -4.54
C PHE A 37 5.57 -2.91 -5.33
N GLN A 38 6.52 -3.56 -4.65
CA GLN A 38 7.42 -4.53 -5.27
C GLN A 38 6.64 -5.72 -5.84
N TYR A 39 5.64 -6.20 -5.10
CA TYR A 39 4.78 -7.28 -5.58
C TYR A 39 4.06 -6.87 -6.88
N CYS A 40 3.55 -5.65 -6.93
CA CYS A 40 2.86 -5.14 -8.10
C CYS A 40 3.80 -5.00 -9.30
N GLU A 41 5.04 -4.56 -9.07
CA GLU A 41 6.04 -4.47 -10.14
C GLU A 41 6.37 -5.83 -10.71
N GLU A 42 6.53 -6.84 -9.86
CA GLU A 42 6.82 -8.20 -10.30
C GLU A 42 5.66 -8.79 -11.08
N GLY A 43 4.44 -8.34 -10.82
CA GLY A 43 3.25 -8.77 -11.53
C GLY A 43 2.95 -7.95 -12.79
N ASP A 44 3.88 -7.10 -13.22
CA ASP A 44 3.74 -6.25 -14.41
C ASP A 44 2.56 -5.29 -14.35
N LEU A 45 2.15 -4.90 -13.15
CA LEU A 45 1.15 -3.86 -12.96
C LEU A 45 1.84 -2.50 -13.08
N ASP A 46 1.27 -1.59 -13.85
CA ASP A 46 1.94 -0.33 -14.17
C ASP A 46 1.29 0.91 -13.55
N SER A 47 0.16 0.75 -12.88
CA SER A 47 -0.54 1.88 -12.24
C SER A 47 -1.38 1.40 -11.07
N TRP A 48 -1.50 2.25 -10.03
CA TRP A 48 -2.41 1.99 -8.92
C TRP A 48 -3.85 1.85 -9.41
N ASN A 49 -4.18 2.45 -10.55
CA ASN A 49 -5.51 2.35 -11.14
C ASN A 49 -5.85 0.94 -11.63
N ASN A 50 -4.83 0.11 -11.85
CA ASN A 50 -4.99 -1.25 -12.35
C ASN A 50 -5.05 -2.30 -11.24
N ILE A 51 -4.93 -1.87 -9.99
CA ILE A 51 -4.98 -2.77 -8.84
C ILE A 51 -6.45 -3.03 -8.47
N ASP A 52 -6.82 -4.30 -8.32
CA ASP A 52 -8.15 -4.68 -7.84
C ASP A 52 -8.03 -5.57 -6.60
N SER A 53 -9.19 -5.98 -6.06
CA SER A 53 -9.23 -6.79 -4.84
C SER A 53 -8.52 -8.13 -4.99
N GLU A 54 -8.50 -8.70 -6.21
CA GLU A 54 -7.82 -9.97 -6.46
C GLU A 54 -6.31 -9.83 -6.31
N HIS A 55 -5.74 -8.71 -6.76
CA HIS A 55 -4.31 -8.45 -6.60
C HIS A 55 -3.94 -8.38 -5.11
N ILE A 56 -4.77 -7.71 -4.32
CA ILE A 56 -4.53 -7.56 -2.88
C ILE A 56 -4.66 -8.92 -2.19
N ARG A 57 -5.67 -9.69 -2.56
CA ARG A 57 -5.88 -11.04 -2.02
C ARG A 57 -4.71 -11.95 -2.33
N SER A 58 -4.23 -11.91 -3.59
CA SER A 58 -3.07 -12.71 -4.01
C SER A 58 -1.82 -12.33 -3.25
N PHE A 59 -1.61 -11.02 -3.01
CA PHE A 59 -0.49 -10.55 -2.21
C PHE A 59 -0.52 -11.14 -0.80
N SER A 60 -1.68 -11.09 -0.14
CA SER A 60 -1.81 -11.64 1.21
C SER A 60 -1.59 -13.15 1.23
N ALA A 61 -2.05 -13.86 0.20
CA ALA A 61 -1.87 -15.31 0.10
C ALA A 61 -0.38 -15.67 -0.07
N VAL A 62 0.36 -14.93 -0.87
CA VAL A 62 1.80 -15.12 -1.04
C VAL A 62 2.53 -14.92 0.29
N ARG A 63 2.17 -13.88 1.02
CA ARG A 63 2.75 -13.59 2.34
C ARG A 63 2.49 -14.73 3.31
N PHE A 64 1.24 -15.23 3.35
CA PHE A 64 0.86 -16.32 4.22
C PHE A 64 1.66 -17.59 3.91
N ARG A 65 1.77 -17.94 2.62
CA ARG A 65 2.54 -19.11 2.19
C ARG A 65 4.03 -18.98 2.50
N SER A 66 4.53 -17.75 2.59
CA SER A 66 5.93 -17.48 2.94
C SER A 66 6.18 -17.52 4.45
N GLY A 67 5.19 -17.88 5.24
CA GLY A 67 5.34 -18.02 6.68
C GLY A 67 5.23 -16.72 7.47
N ILE A 68 4.70 -15.66 6.84
CA ILE A 68 4.53 -14.38 7.53
C ILE A 68 3.40 -14.48 8.54
N ASN A 69 3.62 -13.93 9.73
CA ASN A 69 2.66 -13.94 10.82
C ASN A 69 1.34 -13.27 10.40
N PRO A 70 0.17 -13.87 10.73
CA PRO A 70 -1.12 -13.29 10.40
C PRO A 70 -1.31 -11.84 10.84
N LYS A 71 -0.77 -11.47 12.01
CA LYS A 71 -0.86 -10.08 12.49
C LYS A 71 -0.12 -9.12 11.57
N SER A 72 1.04 -9.54 11.04
CA SER A 72 1.80 -8.74 10.09
C SER A 72 1.06 -8.58 8.78
N ILE A 73 0.39 -9.63 8.32
CA ILE A 73 -0.41 -9.59 7.10
C ILE A 73 -1.59 -8.63 7.28
N GLN A 74 -2.28 -8.69 8.44
CA GLN A 74 -3.36 -7.76 8.76
C GLN A 74 -2.87 -6.31 8.74
N ARG A 75 -1.69 -6.06 9.30
CA ARG A 75 -1.10 -4.72 9.28
C ARG A 75 -0.80 -4.26 7.85
N ASN A 76 -0.24 -5.16 7.01
CA ASN A 76 0.00 -4.87 5.59
C ASN A 76 -1.30 -4.46 4.90
N LEU A 77 -2.38 -5.22 5.11
CA LEU A 77 -3.66 -4.95 4.49
C LEU A 77 -4.27 -3.62 4.97
N SER A 78 -4.11 -3.30 6.26
CA SER A 78 -4.57 -2.03 6.80
C SER A 78 -3.82 -0.85 6.17
N SER A 79 -2.51 -0.99 5.99
CA SER A 79 -1.69 0.03 5.35
C SER A 79 -2.14 0.25 3.90
N ILE A 80 -2.38 -0.84 3.18
CA ILE A 80 -2.85 -0.79 1.79
C ILE A 80 -4.20 -0.09 1.71
N ARG A 81 -5.14 -0.44 2.60
CA ARG A 81 -6.47 0.19 2.63
C ARG A 81 -6.37 1.70 2.87
N SER A 82 -5.55 2.10 3.84
CA SER A 82 -5.37 3.51 4.16
C SER A 82 -4.76 4.27 2.99
N PHE A 83 -3.81 3.66 2.30
CA PHE A 83 -3.18 4.24 1.13
C PHE A 83 -4.19 4.46 0.00
N PHE A 84 -5.01 3.44 -0.30
CA PHE A 84 -6.00 3.57 -1.36
C PHE A 84 -7.09 4.60 -1.00
N ASN A 85 -7.47 4.70 0.26
CA ASN A 85 -8.37 5.76 0.71
C ASN A 85 -7.77 7.14 0.46
N TYR A 86 -6.48 7.30 0.69
CA TYR A 86 -5.76 8.53 0.38
C TYR A 86 -5.79 8.83 -1.12
N LEU A 87 -5.54 7.82 -1.97
CA LEU A 87 -5.56 7.99 -3.43
C LEU A 87 -6.94 8.44 -3.91
N ILE A 88 -8.01 7.92 -3.32
CA ILE A 88 -9.37 8.34 -3.64
C ILE A 88 -9.55 9.81 -3.26
N LYS A 89 -9.13 10.19 -2.07
CA LYS A 89 -9.24 11.56 -1.58
C LYS A 89 -8.50 12.54 -2.48
N GLU A 90 -7.36 12.11 -3.05
CA GLU A 90 -6.55 12.93 -3.95
C GLU A 90 -6.99 12.81 -5.41
N ASN A 91 -8.12 12.16 -5.66
CA ASN A 91 -8.69 11.97 -6.99
C ASN A 91 -7.82 11.15 -7.95
N LYS A 92 -6.86 10.39 -7.44
CA LYS A 92 -6.07 9.46 -8.25
C LYS A 92 -6.89 8.24 -8.61
N LEU A 93 -7.76 7.81 -7.70
CA LEU A 93 -8.65 6.66 -7.89
C LEU A 93 -10.09 7.07 -7.60
N LYS A 94 -11.04 6.32 -8.15
CA LYS A 94 -12.47 6.51 -7.90
C LYS A 94 -12.99 5.58 -6.81
N ASN A 95 -12.47 4.36 -6.75
CA ASN A 95 -12.95 3.33 -5.82
C ASN A 95 -11.79 2.65 -5.12
N ASN A 96 -12.03 2.17 -3.89
CA ASN A 96 -11.07 1.35 -3.16
C ASN A 96 -11.15 -0.08 -3.71
N PRO A 97 -10.00 -0.68 -4.09
CA PRO A 97 -9.99 -2.05 -4.64
C PRO A 97 -10.46 -3.13 -3.68
#